data_6b898ef88dfd23058faf1a9f2b72e7e6
#
_entry.id   6b898ef88dfd23058faf1a9f2b72e7e6
#
_cell.length_a   1.000
_cell.length_b   1.000
_cell.length_c   1.000
_cell.angle_alpha   90.00
_cell.angle_beta   90.00
_cell.angle_gamma   90.00
#
_symmetry.space_group_name_H-M   'P 1'
#
loop_
_entity.id
_entity.type
_entity.pdbx_description
1 polymer ?
#
loop_
_entity_poly.entity_id
_entity_poly.type
_entity_poly.pdbx_seq_one_letter_code
_entity_poly.pdbx_strand_id
1 'polypeptide(L)'
;MISKQYVLDFINSHDYDVRKSHNARWIDQKCTPDVVMIVADCVLHYSYEKNEPFTRTDIWRCKYAEENVHDIFRKPSVHDKNAENEYDKFFSQPLKLLAYAGVVNEQKGTPDGKQIKTNFYTVADIEVLKFIAARELNSLYFVTEYISKVLSDSGLTPDFEAFFDEQTPEAMDALRHSFFSFTQKNTPVNGDLECGRIFTKIINPLAFSRNLRGTERGAISKQAIGYADLMYNRNNFRDLLVNKPKGVTRQEYAQQLPDMPNDGYIKLMSIKSKQYLKEYNDQFRASVTEHNDDIEVNGLGVHVHHIFPEAVFPEISAYLENLIVLTPTQHLTHAHPMGKTRVIDPAYQHQLILSKINRIRENLSDNDPGLLNMCEPGYDFNNLLYVLSTGLEDESINDIASGDYDSLIAAVNAHYQAA
;
A
#
# COMPACT_ATOMS: atom_id res chain seq x y z
N MET A 1 -0.99 17.21 -3.00
CA MET A 1 -1.50 15.85 -3.36
C MET A 1 -2.10 15.89 -4.74
N ILE A 2 -1.87 14.87 -5.56
CA ILE A 2 -2.56 14.68 -6.84
C ILE A 2 -3.75 13.75 -6.67
N SER A 3 -4.74 13.88 -7.57
CA SER A 3 -5.91 12.99 -7.59
C SER A 3 -5.60 11.65 -8.25
N LYS A 4 -6.45 10.64 -8.00
CA LYS A 4 -6.44 9.38 -8.76
C LYS A 4 -6.61 9.63 -10.26
N GLN A 5 -7.41 10.64 -10.65
CA GLN A 5 -7.58 11.02 -12.06
C GLN A 5 -6.26 11.49 -12.68
N TYR A 6 -5.46 12.30 -11.98
CA TYR A 6 -4.13 12.69 -12.46
C TYR A 6 -3.25 11.47 -12.74
N VAL A 7 -3.28 10.47 -11.83
CA VAL A 7 -2.51 9.22 -12.00
C VAL A 7 -3.01 8.43 -13.21
N LEU A 8 -4.33 8.35 -13.42
CA LEU A 8 -4.92 7.71 -14.60
C LEU A 8 -4.52 8.43 -15.89
N ASP A 9 -4.58 9.76 -15.91
CA ASP A 9 -4.19 10.56 -17.07
C ASP A 9 -2.70 10.38 -17.38
N PHE A 10 -1.85 10.36 -16.34
CA PHE A 10 -0.43 10.04 -16.47
C PHE A 10 -0.22 8.66 -17.10
N ILE A 11 -0.85 7.60 -16.55
CA ILE A 11 -0.74 6.23 -17.08
C ILE A 11 -1.25 6.17 -18.53
N ASN A 12 -2.39 6.80 -18.82
CA ASN A 12 -2.99 6.78 -20.15
C ASN A 12 -2.21 7.57 -21.20
N SER A 13 -1.35 8.48 -20.79
CA SER A 13 -0.47 9.23 -21.70
C SER A 13 0.68 8.41 -22.30
N HIS A 14 0.90 7.18 -21.79
CA HIS A 14 1.98 6.30 -22.20
C HIS A 14 1.47 5.10 -23.03
N ASP A 15 2.35 4.56 -23.88
CA ASP A 15 2.15 3.29 -24.60
C ASP A 15 3.02 2.20 -23.97
N TYR A 16 2.37 1.23 -23.33
CA TYR A 16 3.05 0.13 -22.63
C TYR A 16 2.99 -1.21 -23.39
N ASP A 17 2.82 -1.18 -24.70
CA ASP A 17 2.77 -2.42 -25.50
C ASP A 17 4.07 -3.21 -25.39
N VAL A 18 4.01 -4.36 -24.72
CA VAL A 18 5.14 -5.27 -24.50
C VAL A 18 5.65 -5.83 -25.83
N ARG A 19 4.79 -5.94 -26.86
CA ARG A 19 5.18 -6.41 -28.21
C ARG A 19 6.12 -5.43 -28.92
N LYS A 20 6.03 -4.14 -28.57
CA LYS A 20 6.89 -3.08 -29.10
C LYS A 20 8.17 -2.90 -28.28
N SER A 21 8.02 -2.91 -26.97
CA SER A 21 9.14 -2.65 -26.06
C SER A 21 10.05 -3.86 -25.83
N HIS A 22 9.53 -5.08 -26.00
CA HIS A 22 10.18 -6.34 -25.66
C HIS A 22 10.72 -6.36 -24.20
N ASN A 23 10.12 -5.58 -23.31
CA ASN A 23 10.60 -5.41 -21.95
C ASN A 23 10.06 -6.54 -21.05
N ALA A 24 10.97 -7.43 -20.61
CA ALA A 24 10.64 -8.50 -19.67
C ALA A 24 10.49 -8.03 -18.21
N ARG A 25 10.84 -6.78 -17.93
CA ARG A 25 10.90 -6.24 -16.55
C ARG A 25 9.90 -5.13 -16.32
N TRP A 26 8.81 -5.10 -17.11
CA TRP A 26 7.70 -4.19 -16.86
C TRP A 26 7.00 -4.49 -15.52
N ILE A 27 7.04 -5.73 -15.03
CA ILE A 27 6.70 -6.15 -13.67
C ILE A 27 7.56 -7.37 -13.29
N ASP A 28 7.84 -7.56 -12.00
CA ASP A 28 8.65 -8.68 -11.52
C ASP A 28 8.20 -9.12 -10.11
N GLN A 29 8.76 -10.20 -9.58
CA GLN A 29 8.34 -10.85 -8.34
C GLN A 29 8.41 -9.95 -7.09
N LYS A 30 9.24 -8.92 -7.08
CA LYS A 30 9.37 -7.97 -5.97
C LYS A 30 8.48 -6.73 -6.13
N CYS A 31 7.70 -6.63 -7.21
CA CYS A 31 6.80 -5.52 -7.45
C CYS A 31 5.45 -5.76 -6.74
N THR A 32 5.48 -5.83 -5.42
CA THR A 32 4.29 -5.84 -4.56
C THR A 32 3.99 -4.40 -4.11
N PRO A 33 2.75 -4.05 -3.79
CA PRO A 33 2.38 -2.67 -3.43
C PRO A 33 3.24 -2.07 -2.32
N ASP A 34 3.50 -2.82 -1.26
CA ASP A 34 4.33 -2.43 -0.12
C ASP A 34 5.80 -2.18 -0.53
N VAL A 35 6.37 -3.05 -1.38
CA VAL A 35 7.75 -2.89 -1.85
C VAL A 35 7.85 -1.73 -2.86
N VAL A 36 6.88 -1.58 -3.76
CA VAL A 36 6.86 -0.45 -4.70
C VAL A 36 6.74 0.87 -3.94
N MET A 37 5.87 0.93 -2.93
CA MET A 37 5.74 2.10 -2.05
C MET A 37 7.06 2.46 -1.36
N ILE A 38 7.69 1.51 -0.67
CA ILE A 38 8.92 1.82 0.08
C ILE A 38 10.10 2.17 -0.82
N VAL A 39 10.21 1.54 -2.00
CA VAL A 39 11.25 1.90 -2.97
C VAL A 39 10.99 3.29 -3.54
N ALA A 40 9.74 3.65 -3.87
CA ALA A 40 9.37 5.00 -4.28
C ALA A 40 9.69 6.04 -3.19
N ASP A 41 9.43 5.70 -1.93
CA ASP A 41 9.73 6.55 -0.77
C ASP A 41 11.25 6.76 -0.57
N CYS A 42 12.05 5.70 -0.71
CA CYS A 42 13.51 5.81 -0.66
C CYS A 42 14.07 6.69 -1.80
N VAL A 43 13.51 6.56 -3.02
CA VAL A 43 13.87 7.40 -4.16
C VAL A 43 13.51 8.86 -3.90
N LEU A 44 12.31 9.10 -3.37
CA LEU A 44 11.84 10.44 -3.05
C LEU A 44 12.75 11.12 -2.01
N HIS A 45 13.07 10.39 -0.94
CA HIS A 45 13.96 10.87 0.12
C HIS A 45 15.35 11.19 -0.43
N TYR A 46 15.95 10.29 -1.21
CA TYR A 46 17.24 10.50 -1.84
C TYR A 46 17.23 11.73 -2.77
N SER A 47 16.17 11.90 -3.56
CA SER A 47 16.04 13.01 -4.49
C SER A 47 15.96 14.37 -3.79
N TYR A 48 15.35 14.44 -2.61
CA TYR A 48 15.35 15.66 -1.81
C TYR A 48 16.71 16.00 -1.20
N GLU A 49 17.51 14.97 -0.86
CA GLU A 49 18.84 15.20 -0.29
C GLU A 49 19.87 15.58 -1.33
N LYS A 50 19.86 14.92 -2.51
CA LYS A 50 20.98 15.02 -3.46
C LYS A 50 20.61 15.58 -4.82
N ASN A 51 19.36 15.42 -5.29
CA ASN A 51 18.86 15.89 -6.57
C ASN A 51 19.79 15.61 -7.78
N GLU A 52 20.38 14.42 -7.81
CA GLU A 52 21.29 13.96 -8.85
C GLU A 52 20.91 12.57 -9.38
N PRO A 53 21.38 12.14 -10.57
CA PRO A 53 21.17 10.79 -11.04
C PRO A 53 21.69 9.74 -10.05
N PHE A 54 20.94 8.68 -9.83
CA PHE A 54 21.27 7.65 -8.85
C PHE A 54 21.24 6.26 -9.47
N THR A 55 21.97 5.35 -8.86
CA THR A 55 21.89 3.91 -9.14
C THR A 55 21.05 3.22 -8.05
N ARG A 56 20.61 1.96 -8.30
CA ARG A 56 19.97 1.16 -7.26
C ARG A 56 20.83 1.07 -5.98
N THR A 57 22.15 1.01 -6.14
CA THR A 57 23.08 0.88 -5.02
C THR A 57 23.14 2.14 -4.17
N ASP A 58 23.04 3.32 -4.79
CA ASP A 58 23.01 4.59 -4.05
C ASP A 58 21.75 4.68 -3.18
N ILE A 59 20.59 4.17 -3.68
CA ILE A 59 19.35 4.16 -2.91
C ILE A 59 19.41 3.19 -1.76
N TRP A 60 19.76 1.88 -1.98
CA TRP A 60 19.67 0.92 -0.90
C TRP A 60 20.78 1.06 0.16
N ARG A 61 21.85 1.79 -0.14
CA ARG A 61 22.93 2.12 0.81
C ARG A 61 22.70 3.44 1.54
N CYS A 62 21.66 4.19 1.24
CA CYS A 62 21.35 5.37 2.04
C CYS A 62 20.80 4.97 3.42
N LYS A 63 21.08 5.79 4.43
CA LYS A 63 20.67 5.52 5.82
C LYS A 63 19.16 5.31 5.93
N TYR A 64 18.37 6.10 5.21
CA TYR A 64 16.92 6.00 5.21
C TYR A 64 16.43 4.62 4.73
N ALA A 65 17.01 4.10 3.65
CA ALA A 65 16.66 2.77 3.14
C ALA A 65 17.11 1.66 4.11
N GLU A 66 18.29 1.78 4.71
CA GLU A 66 18.76 0.81 5.72
C GLU A 66 17.78 0.73 6.89
N GLU A 67 17.42 1.86 7.49
CA GLU A 67 16.51 1.91 8.64
C GLU A 67 15.12 1.35 8.30
N ASN A 68 14.54 1.76 7.18
CA ASN A 68 13.16 1.37 6.86
C ASN A 68 13.05 -0.01 6.20
N VAL A 69 13.99 -0.42 5.34
CA VAL A 69 13.90 -1.71 4.64
C VAL A 69 14.35 -2.86 5.52
N HIS A 70 15.41 -2.67 6.31
CA HIS A 70 15.89 -3.68 7.25
C HIS A 70 14.81 -4.04 8.27
N ASP A 71 14.28 -3.05 8.98
CA ASP A 71 13.34 -3.29 10.08
C ASP A 71 11.95 -3.73 9.58
N ILE A 72 11.45 -3.11 8.50
CA ILE A 72 10.11 -3.38 7.98
C ILE A 72 10.04 -4.73 7.28
N PHE A 73 11.02 -5.02 6.41
CA PHE A 73 11.01 -6.22 5.56
C PHE A 73 11.88 -7.34 6.12
N ARG A 74 12.40 -7.19 7.34
CA ARG A 74 13.28 -8.15 8.03
C ARG A 74 14.43 -8.61 7.13
N LYS A 75 15.01 -7.66 6.38
CA LYS A 75 16.16 -7.91 5.53
C LYS A 75 17.42 -8.04 6.38
N PRO A 76 18.43 -8.81 5.94
CA PRO A 76 19.73 -8.79 6.60
C PRO A 76 20.30 -7.37 6.62
N SER A 77 21.23 -7.08 7.54
CA SER A 77 21.94 -5.80 7.52
C SER A 77 22.58 -5.55 6.15
N VAL A 78 22.55 -4.32 5.66
CA VAL A 78 23.20 -3.93 4.39
C VAL A 78 24.71 -4.19 4.39
N HIS A 79 25.31 -4.35 5.58
CA HIS A 79 26.74 -4.66 5.76
C HIS A 79 27.06 -6.15 5.69
N ASP A 80 26.04 -7.02 5.66
CA ASP A 80 26.24 -8.46 5.54
C ASP A 80 26.70 -8.85 4.13
N LYS A 81 27.71 -9.75 4.05
CA LYS A 81 28.30 -10.17 2.76
C LYS A 81 27.29 -10.72 1.75
N ASN A 82 26.17 -11.28 2.21
CA ASN A 82 25.14 -11.89 1.37
C ASN A 82 23.95 -10.94 1.13
N ALA A 83 23.94 -9.75 1.72
CA ALA A 83 22.83 -8.79 1.61
C ALA A 83 22.68 -8.22 0.19
N GLU A 84 23.80 -7.99 -0.52
CA GLU A 84 23.81 -7.31 -1.82
C GLU A 84 22.87 -7.95 -2.83
N ASN A 85 22.84 -9.26 -2.97
CA ASN A 85 21.98 -9.96 -3.92
C ASN A 85 20.47 -9.78 -3.60
N GLU A 86 20.11 -9.69 -2.32
CA GLU A 86 18.72 -9.49 -1.91
C GLU A 86 18.29 -8.03 -2.07
N TYR A 87 19.11 -7.09 -1.63
CA TYR A 87 18.85 -5.66 -1.80
C TYR A 87 18.84 -5.26 -3.26
N ASP A 88 19.76 -5.77 -4.06
CA ASP A 88 19.81 -5.50 -5.49
C ASP A 88 18.50 -5.87 -6.19
N LYS A 89 17.91 -7.04 -5.88
CA LYS A 89 16.63 -7.45 -6.48
C LYS A 89 15.45 -6.66 -5.88
N PHE A 90 15.49 -6.40 -4.58
CA PHE A 90 14.44 -5.67 -3.88
C PHE A 90 14.27 -4.27 -4.46
N PHE A 91 15.36 -3.58 -4.77
CA PHE A 91 15.33 -2.23 -5.34
C PHE A 91 15.26 -2.23 -6.87
N SER A 92 16.02 -3.12 -7.55
CA SER A 92 16.09 -3.07 -9.01
C SER A 92 14.77 -3.42 -9.70
N GLN A 93 13.96 -4.31 -9.14
CA GLN A 93 12.72 -4.72 -9.78
C GLN A 93 11.65 -3.64 -9.73
N PRO A 94 11.34 -3.00 -8.58
CA PRO A 94 10.45 -1.83 -8.56
C PRO A 94 10.99 -0.63 -9.33
N LEU A 95 12.31 -0.34 -9.30
CA LEU A 95 12.90 0.73 -10.12
C LEU A 95 12.67 0.50 -11.63
N LYS A 96 12.76 -0.76 -12.07
CA LYS A 96 12.44 -1.11 -13.46
C LYS A 96 10.97 -0.92 -13.80
N LEU A 97 10.07 -1.28 -12.89
CA LEU A 97 8.64 -1.03 -13.03
C LEU A 97 8.40 0.49 -13.13
N LEU A 98 8.93 1.28 -12.18
CA LEU A 98 8.77 2.73 -12.18
C LEU A 98 9.37 3.39 -13.43
N ALA A 99 10.47 2.85 -13.97
CA ALA A 99 11.09 3.34 -15.19
C ALA A 99 10.24 3.01 -16.43
N TYR A 100 9.70 1.79 -16.52
CA TYR A 100 8.82 1.42 -17.62
C TYR A 100 7.49 2.18 -17.57
N ALA A 101 7.01 2.45 -16.36
CA ALA A 101 5.82 3.27 -16.15
C ALA A 101 6.05 4.78 -16.41
N GLY A 102 7.28 5.23 -16.64
CA GLY A 102 7.59 6.64 -16.90
C GLY A 102 7.71 7.51 -15.64
N VAL A 103 7.63 6.94 -14.44
CA VAL A 103 7.76 7.69 -13.16
C VAL A 103 9.21 8.12 -12.91
N VAL A 104 10.15 7.29 -13.32
CA VAL A 104 11.59 7.62 -13.35
C VAL A 104 12.15 7.37 -14.76
N ASN A 105 13.13 8.14 -15.17
CA ASN A 105 13.89 7.86 -16.38
C ASN A 105 15.00 6.88 -16.07
N GLU A 106 15.31 5.97 -17.00
CA GLU A 106 16.42 5.03 -16.91
C GLU A 106 17.41 5.26 -18.05
N GLN A 107 18.69 5.41 -17.71
CA GLN A 107 19.76 5.54 -18.68
C GLN A 107 20.93 4.65 -18.33
N LYS A 108 21.50 3.94 -19.32
CA LYS A 108 22.73 3.17 -19.13
C LYS A 108 23.94 4.11 -19.16
N GLY A 109 24.78 4.01 -18.13
CA GLY A 109 25.99 4.77 -18.02
C GLY A 109 27.12 3.95 -17.38
N THR A 110 28.34 4.48 -17.40
CA THR A 110 29.50 3.89 -16.73
C THR A 110 29.84 4.78 -15.55
N PRO A 111 29.73 4.29 -14.29
CA PRO A 111 30.16 5.06 -13.13
C PRO A 111 31.64 5.40 -13.19
N ASP A 112 32.03 6.53 -12.63
CA ASP A 112 33.41 6.96 -12.56
C ASP A 112 34.30 5.88 -11.92
N GLY A 113 35.43 5.60 -12.56
CA GLY A 113 36.37 4.60 -12.12
C GLY A 113 35.96 3.13 -12.31
N LYS A 114 34.82 2.84 -12.98
CA LYS A 114 34.35 1.48 -13.27
C LYS A 114 34.35 1.21 -14.78
N GLN A 115 34.53 -0.07 -15.15
CA GLN A 115 34.45 -0.53 -16.55
C GLN A 115 33.08 -1.10 -16.91
N ILE A 116 32.23 -1.38 -15.91
CA ILE A 116 30.93 -2.06 -16.10
C ILE A 116 29.83 -1.00 -16.15
N LYS A 117 29.00 -1.06 -17.21
CA LYS A 117 27.81 -0.22 -17.35
C LYS A 117 26.77 -0.60 -16.27
N THR A 118 26.15 0.42 -15.69
CA THR A 118 25.02 0.30 -14.76
C THR A 118 23.85 1.17 -15.22
N ASN A 119 22.67 0.98 -14.63
CA ASN A 119 21.53 1.84 -14.87
C ASN A 119 21.56 2.99 -13.87
N PHE A 120 21.45 4.19 -14.40
CA PHE A 120 21.19 5.44 -13.67
C PHE A 120 19.73 5.79 -13.82
N TYR A 121 19.16 6.36 -12.78
CA TYR A 121 17.79 6.79 -12.71
C TYR A 121 17.72 8.27 -12.33
N THR A 122 16.70 8.96 -12.86
CA THR A 122 16.30 10.31 -12.46
C THR A 122 14.79 10.34 -12.31
N VAL A 123 14.27 11.13 -11.39
CA VAL A 123 12.82 11.30 -11.24
C VAL A 123 12.27 12.03 -12.48
N ALA A 124 11.26 11.44 -13.13
CA ALA A 124 10.58 12.02 -14.28
C ALA A 124 9.30 12.75 -13.87
N ASP A 125 8.49 12.12 -13.02
CA ASP A 125 7.30 12.74 -12.44
C ASP A 125 7.32 12.61 -10.91
N ILE A 126 7.62 13.74 -10.25
CA ILE A 126 7.75 13.81 -8.80
C ILE A 126 6.38 13.66 -8.09
N GLU A 127 5.31 14.11 -8.73
CA GLU A 127 3.98 14.07 -8.11
C GLU A 127 3.40 12.66 -8.12
N VAL A 128 3.58 11.91 -9.23
CA VAL A 128 3.21 10.49 -9.27
C VAL A 128 4.09 9.67 -8.31
N LEU A 129 5.39 9.99 -8.22
CA LEU A 129 6.28 9.33 -7.26
C LEU A 129 5.83 9.58 -5.82
N LYS A 130 5.46 10.80 -5.44
CA LYS A 130 4.89 11.14 -4.13
C LYS A 130 3.60 10.39 -3.85
N PHE A 131 2.70 10.28 -4.84
CA PHE A 131 1.46 9.54 -4.70
C PHE A 131 1.71 8.07 -4.37
N ILE A 132 2.64 7.42 -5.09
CA ILE A 132 3.01 6.02 -4.84
C ILE A 132 3.65 5.85 -3.46
N ALA A 133 4.54 6.76 -3.07
CA ALA A 133 5.29 6.72 -1.82
C ALA A 133 4.44 7.03 -0.58
N ALA A 134 3.28 7.66 -0.75
CA ALA A 134 2.47 8.15 0.37
C ALA A 134 1.88 7.01 1.22
N ARG A 135 1.32 5.98 0.57
CA ARG A 135 0.64 4.85 1.23
C ARG A 135 0.64 3.61 0.35
N GLU A 136 0.54 2.43 0.99
CA GLU A 136 0.41 1.15 0.27
C GLU A 136 -0.83 1.09 -0.63
N LEU A 137 -1.96 1.64 -0.19
CA LEU A 137 -3.18 1.68 -1.01
C LEU A 137 -3.02 2.56 -2.25
N ASN A 138 -2.27 3.65 -2.16
CA ASN A 138 -1.93 4.48 -3.32
C ASN A 138 -1.02 3.72 -4.30
N SER A 139 -0.01 3.03 -3.77
CA SER A 139 0.86 2.16 -4.56
C SER A 139 0.08 1.01 -5.21
N LEU A 140 -0.83 0.38 -4.48
CA LEU A 140 -1.71 -0.67 -5.02
C LEU A 140 -2.58 -0.13 -6.15
N TYR A 141 -3.20 1.04 -5.96
CA TYR A 141 -3.98 1.69 -7.00
C TYR A 141 -3.15 1.93 -8.26
N PHE A 142 -1.98 2.57 -8.10
CA PHE A 142 -1.06 2.81 -9.22
C PHE A 142 -0.66 1.52 -9.95
N VAL A 143 -0.24 0.49 -9.21
CA VAL A 143 0.20 -0.80 -9.77
C VAL A 143 -0.96 -1.48 -10.51
N THR A 144 -2.18 -1.46 -9.96
CA THR A 144 -3.36 -2.08 -10.57
C THR A 144 -3.74 -1.39 -11.89
N GLU A 145 -3.80 -0.06 -11.91
CA GLU A 145 -4.11 0.71 -13.12
C GLU A 145 -3.01 0.58 -14.18
N TYR A 146 -1.75 0.62 -13.76
CA TYR A 146 -0.61 0.38 -14.63
C TYR A 146 -0.66 -1.01 -15.28
N ILE A 147 -0.92 -2.06 -14.50
CA ILE A 147 -1.08 -3.43 -15.01
C ILE A 147 -2.22 -3.48 -16.03
N SER A 148 -3.39 -2.92 -15.70
CA SER A 148 -4.56 -2.88 -16.58
C SER A 148 -4.22 -2.24 -17.92
N LYS A 149 -3.48 -1.12 -17.91
CA LYS A 149 -3.04 -0.43 -19.11
C LYS A 149 -2.03 -1.24 -19.92
N VAL A 150 -1.04 -1.87 -19.27
CA VAL A 150 -0.08 -2.75 -19.96
C VAL A 150 -0.80 -3.93 -20.65
N LEU A 151 -1.77 -4.55 -19.99
CA LEU A 151 -2.55 -5.64 -20.58
C LEU A 151 -3.40 -5.15 -21.75
N SER A 152 -4.01 -3.98 -21.63
CA SER A 152 -4.80 -3.36 -22.70
C SER A 152 -3.93 -3.06 -23.93
N ASP A 153 -2.82 -2.36 -23.74
CA ASP A 153 -1.92 -2.00 -24.84
C ASP A 153 -1.32 -3.23 -25.52
N SER A 154 -1.05 -4.27 -24.74
CA SER A 154 -0.50 -5.54 -25.22
C SER A 154 -1.54 -6.49 -25.82
N GLY A 155 -2.83 -6.17 -25.74
CA GLY A 155 -3.92 -6.98 -26.29
C GLY A 155 -4.24 -8.24 -25.47
N LEU A 156 -3.93 -8.25 -24.18
CA LEU A 156 -4.15 -9.38 -23.26
C LEU A 156 -5.46 -9.27 -22.45
N THR A 157 -6.10 -8.09 -22.42
CA THR A 157 -7.31 -7.86 -21.65
C THR A 157 -8.39 -8.92 -21.85
N PRO A 158 -8.73 -9.37 -23.09
CA PRO A 158 -9.80 -10.35 -23.28
C PRO A 158 -9.55 -11.68 -22.54
N ASP A 159 -8.29 -12.13 -22.46
CA ASP A 159 -7.97 -13.40 -21.79
C ASP A 159 -8.15 -13.29 -20.27
N PHE A 160 -7.81 -12.13 -19.71
CA PHE A 160 -8.01 -11.86 -18.28
C PHE A 160 -9.49 -11.70 -17.94
N GLU A 161 -10.27 -10.98 -18.76
CA GLU A 161 -11.72 -10.82 -18.55
C GLU A 161 -12.43 -12.19 -18.63
N ALA A 162 -12.09 -13.04 -19.60
CA ALA A 162 -12.66 -14.39 -19.68
C ALA A 162 -12.45 -15.19 -18.38
N PHE A 163 -11.25 -15.10 -17.77
CA PHE A 163 -11.01 -15.73 -16.47
C PHE A 163 -11.84 -15.08 -15.34
N PHE A 164 -11.92 -13.77 -15.30
CA PHE A 164 -12.67 -13.08 -14.24
C PHE A 164 -14.19 -13.34 -14.34
N ASP A 165 -14.70 -13.55 -15.54
CA ASP A 165 -16.11 -13.89 -15.74
C ASP A 165 -16.40 -15.38 -15.37
N GLU A 166 -15.51 -16.30 -15.70
CA GLU A 166 -15.74 -17.74 -15.51
C GLU A 166 -15.35 -18.24 -14.11
N GLN A 167 -14.23 -17.75 -13.54
CA GLN A 167 -13.73 -18.12 -12.21
C GLN A 167 -13.57 -19.64 -11.99
N THR A 168 -13.17 -20.38 -13.05
CA THR A 168 -12.96 -21.85 -13.03
C THR A 168 -11.46 -22.20 -13.08
N PRO A 169 -11.07 -23.43 -12.65
CA PRO A 169 -9.71 -23.90 -12.82
C PRO A 169 -9.28 -23.96 -14.30
N GLU A 170 -10.19 -24.36 -15.18
CA GLU A 170 -9.96 -24.47 -16.63
C GLU A 170 -9.67 -23.09 -17.24
N ALA A 171 -10.45 -22.06 -16.86
CA ALA A 171 -10.21 -20.68 -17.30
C ALA A 171 -8.86 -20.14 -16.77
N MET A 172 -8.47 -20.50 -15.55
CA MET A 172 -7.16 -20.15 -14.99
C MET A 172 -6.01 -20.80 -15.80
N ASP A 173 -6.15 -22.06 -16.15
CA ASP A 173 -5.13 -22.76 -16.94
C ASP A 173 -5.03 -22.19 -18.36
N ALA A 174 -6.16 -21.87 -18.99
CA ALA A 174 -6.20 -21.21 -20.29
C ALA A 174 -5.52 -19.83 -20.25
N LEU A 175 -5.84 -19.00 -19.25
CA LEU A 175 -5.22 -17.69 -19.05
C LEU A 175 -3.70 -17.82 -18.84
N ARG A 176 -3.27 -18.74 -17.98
CA ARG A 176 -1.83 -18.98 -17.75
C ARG A 176 -1.10 -19.38 -19.02
N HIS A 177 -1.69 -20.28 -19.81
CA HIS A 177 -1.10 -20.71 -21.07
C HIS A 177 -0.96 -19.55 -22.06
N SER A 178 -2.00 -18.75 -22.22
CA SER A 178 -1.99 -17.55 -23.07
C SER A 178 -0.91 -16.55 -22.62
N PHE A 179 -0.91 -16.19 -21.34
CA PHE A 179 0.05 -15.24 -20.78
C PHE A 179 1.51 -15.74 -20.90
N PHE A 180 1.77 -17.04 -20.64
CA PHE A 180 3.12 -17.59 -20.73
C PHE A 180 3.60 -17.60 -22.19
N SER A 181 2.74 -18.03 -23.11
CA SER A 181 3.03 -18.00 -24.56
C SER A 181 3.30 -16.60 -25.06
N PHE A 182 2.49 -15.63 -24.64
CA PHE A 182 2.70 -14.21 -24.97
C PHE A 182 4.04 -13.69 -24.42
N THR A 183 4.34 -13.97 -23.16
CA THR A 183 5.55 -13.48 -22.49
C THR A 183 6.81 -14.05 -23.13
N GLN A 184 6.84 -15.37 -23.38
CA GLN A 184 7.99 -16.04 -24.00
C GLN A 184 8.19 -15.61 -25.45
N LYS A 185 7.11 -15.32 -26.17
CA LYS A 185 7.17 -14.87 -27.57
C LYS A 185 7.68 -13.43 -27.69
N ASN A 186 7.28 -12.56 -26.78
CA ASN A 186 7.48 -11.10 -26.93
C ASN A 186 8.58 -10.52 -26.03
N THR A 187 9.17 -11.33 -25.13
CA THR A 187 10.22 -10.88 -24.20
C THR A 187 11.36 -11.91 -24.14
N PRO A 188 12.52 -11.55 -23.57
CA PRO A 188 13.60 -12.50 -23.32
C PRO A 188 13.32 -13.56 -22.24
N VAL A 189 12.17 -13.54 -21.56
CA VAL A 189 11.78 -14.59 -20.61
C VAL A 189 11.50 -15.87 -21.38
N ASN A 190 12.18 -16.96 -21.00
CA ASN A 190 12.12 -18.24 -21.73
C ASN A 190 11.72 -19.45 -20.87
N GLY A 191 11.26 -19.22 -19.65
CA GLY A 191 10.93 -20.28 -18.70
C GLY A 191 9.62 -20.07 -17.96
N ASP A 192 8.83 -21.13 -17.83
CA ASP A 192 7.52 -21.13 -17.15
C ASP A 192 7.61 -20.70 -15.70
N LEU A 193 8.74 -21.01 -15.02
CA LEU A 193 8.95 -20.61 -13.64
C LEU A 193 9.01 -19.09 -13.48
N GLU A 194 9.68 -18.39 -14.42
CA GLU A 194 9.73 -16.92 -14.39
C GLU A 194 8.39 -16.32 -14.79
N CYS A 195 7.73 -16.86 -15.81
CA CYS A 195 6.37 -16.45 -16.19
C CYS A 195 5.40 -16.59 -15.02
N GLY A 196 5.41 -17.71 -14.28
CA GLY A 196 4.55 -17.92 -13.12
C GLY A 196 4.80 -16.95 -11.96
N ARG A 197 6.05 -16.53 -11.75
CA ARG A 197 6.40 -15.52 -10.73
C ARG A 197 5.86 -14.15 -11.08
N ILE A 198 5.90 -13.78 -12.36
CA ILE A 198 5.36 -12.52 -12.86
C ILE A 198 3.83 -12.58 -12.85
N PHE A 199 3.25 -13.66 -13.32
CA PHE A 199 1.80 -13.86 -13.44
C PHE A 199 1.05 -13.59 -12.13
N THR A 200 1.57 -14.10 -11.01
CA THR A 200 0.97 -13.86 -9.68
C THR A 200 0.91 -12.36 -9.34
N LYS A 201 1.89 -11.57 -9.77
CA LYS A 201 1.96 -10.12 -9.51
C LYS A 201 1.07 -9.29 -10.42
N ILE A 202 0.51 -9.91 -11.44
CA ILE A 202 -0.43 -9.30 -12.38
C ILE A 202 -1.86 -9.63 -11.97
N ILE A 203 -2.17 -10.92 -11.86
CA ILE A 203 -3.55 -11.37 -11.68
C ILE A 203 -4.11 -11.04 -10.29
N ASN A 204 -3.28 -11.13 -9.22
CA ASN A 204 -3.78 -10.94 -7.87
C ASN A 204 -4.19 -9.49 -7.54
N PRO A 205 -3.45 -8.43 -7.92
CA PRO A 205 -3.95 -7.06 -7.78
C PRO A 205 -5.26 -6.81 -8.54
N LEU A 206 -5.39 -7.35 -9.76
CA LEU A 206 -6.61 -7.23 -10.56
C LEU A 206 -7.80 -8.02 -9.96
N ALA A 207 -7.54 -9.20 -9.40
CA ALA A 207 -8.55 -9.99 -8.70
C ALA A 207 -9.01 -9.30 -7.42
N PHE A 208 -8.07 -8.73 -6.65
CA PHE A 208 -8.38 -7.98 -5.44
C PHE A 208 -9.28 -6.78 -5.72
N SER A 209 -8.97 -5.97 -6.74
CA SER A 209 -9.78 -4.79 -7.10
C SER A 209 -11.22 -5.14 -7.51
N ARG A 210 -11.49 -6.40 -7.85
CA ARG A 210 -12.79 -6.93 -8.27
C ARG A 210 -13.46 -7.81 -7.20
N ASN A 211 -12.80 -8.03 -6.06
CA ASN A 211 -13.22 -8.97 -5.03
C ASN A 211 -13.42 -10.40 -5.59
N LEU A 212 -12.50 -10.86 -6.44
CA LEU A 212 -12.53 -12.15 -7.12
C LEU A 212 -11.37 -13.04 -6.72
N ARG A 213 -11.46 -14.34 -7.09
CA ARG A 213 -10.36 -15.28 -6.94
C ARG A 213 -9.26 -14.97 -7.96
N GLY A 214 -8.01 -15.07 -7.51
CA GLY A 214 -6.81 -14.96 -8.31
C GLY A 214 -6.03 -16.26 -8.31
N THR A 215 -4.70 -16.20 -8.11
CA THR A 215 -3.85 -17.39 -8.10
C THR A 215 -3.14 -17.60 -6.78
N GLU A 216 -3.11 -18.84 -6.31
CA GLU A 216 -2.30 -19.32 -5.19
C GLU A 216 -1.47 -20.54 -5.66
N ARG A 217 -0.12 -20.43 -5.57
CA ARG A 217 0.81 -21.49 -5.98
C ARG A 217 0.61 -21.98 -7.41
N GLY A 218 0.08 -21.13 -8.27
CA GLY A 218 -0.15 -21.45 -9.68
C GLY A 218 -1.50 -22.07 -10.01
N ALA A 219 -2.33 -22.37 -9.03
CA ALA A 219 -3.74 -22.76 -9.21
C ALA A 219 -4.66 -21.56 -8.89
N ILE A 220 -5.95 -21.68 -9.22
CA ILE A 220 -6.94 -20.70 -8.78
C ILE A 220 -7.02 -20.68 -7.24
N SER A 221 -7.09 -19.51 -6.62
CA SER A 221 -7.18 -19.37 -5.16
C SER A 221 -8.52 -19.93 -4.65
N LYS A 222 -8.53 -20.41 -3.40
CA LYS A 222 -9.74 -20.96 -2.78
C LYS A 222 -10.79 -19.88 -2.49
N GLN A 223 -10.32 -18.69 -2.13
CA GLN A 223 -11.14 -17.53 -1.78
C GLN A 223 -10.74 -16.34 -2.66
N ALA A 224 -11.54 -15.27 -2.64
CA ALA A 224 -11.14 -13.99 -3.21
C ALA A 224 -9.79 -13.56 -2.63
N ILE A 225 -9.00 -12.85 -3.43
CA ILE A 225 -7.70 -12.36 -3.00
C ILE A 225 -7.90 -11.28 -1.94
N GLY A 226 -7.31 -11.47 -0.77
CA GLY A 226 -7.30 -10.49 0.30
C GLY A 226 -6.11 -9.52 0.20
N TYR A 227 -6.21 -8.38 0.87
CA TYR A 227 -5.14 -7.37 0.90
C TYR A 227 -3.79 -7.95 1.36
N ALA A 228 -3.83 -8.83 2.37
CA ALA A 228 -2.64 -9.51 2.88
C ALA A 228 -1.91 -10.38 1.85
N ASP A 229 -2.63 -10.94 0.86
CA ASP A 229 -2.07 -11.81 -0.17
C ASP A 229 -1.23 -11.03 -1.19
N LEU A 230 -1.43 -9.72 -1.28
CA LEU A 230 -0.71 -8.82 -2.18
C LEU A 230 0.65 -8.41 -1.63
N MET A 231 0.85 -8.45 -0.32
CA MET A 231 2.03 -7.92 0.34
C MET A 231 3.22 -8.87 0.29
N TYR A 232 4.40 -8.28 0.27
CA TYR A 232 5.66 -9.03 0.18
C TYR A 232 5.93 -9.89 1.42
N ASN A 233 5.67 -9.35 2.59
CA ASN A 233 6.22 -9.89 3.84
C ASN A 233 5.31 -10.82 4.62
N ARG A 234 4.01 -10.82 4.36
CA ARG A 234 3.10 -11.60 5.23
C ARG A 234 3.28 -13.10 5.06
N ASN A 235 3.85 -13.57 3.93
CA ASN A 235 4.13 -14.99 3.67
C ASN A 235 5.47 -15.25 2.98
N ASN A 236 6.40 -14.29 2.96
CA ASN A 236 7.68 -14.49 2.29
C ASN A 236 8.75 -14.99 3.26
N PHE A 237 8.75 -16.29 3.47
CA PHE A 237 9.68 -16.99 4.35
C PHE A 237 11.14 -17.02 3.86
N ARG A 238 11.46 -16.48 2.69
CA ARG A 238 12.84 -16.58 2.16
C ARG A 238 13.85 -15.88 3.04
N ASP A 239 13.50 -14.69 3.52
CA ASP A 239 14.41 -13.85 4.31
C ASP A 239 14.51 -14.35 5.76
N LEU A 240 13.42 -14.93 6.28
CA LEU A 240 13.42 -15.59 7.60
C LEU A 240 14.18 -16.93 7.61
N LEU A 241 14.48 -17.49 6.41
CA LEU A 241 15.01 -18.85 6.26
C LEU A 241 16.50 -18.91 6.01
N VAL A 242 17.21 -17.79 6.09
CA VAL A 242 18.69 -17.77 5.92
C VAL A 242 19.38 -18.74 6.87
N ASN A 243 18.85 -18.92 8.08
CA ASN A 243 19.35 -19.82 9.10
C ASN A 243 18.59 -21.14 9.25
N LYS A 244 17.74 -21.50 8.28
CA LYS A 244 16.94 -22.73 8.34
C LYS A 244 17.84 -23.98 8.35
N PRO A 245 17.71 -24.89 9.37
CA PRO A 245 18.46 -26.13 9.41
C PRO A 245 18.21 -27.02 8.19
N LYS A 246 19.22 -27.77 7.77
CA LYS A 246 19.05 -28.79 6.73
C LYS A 246 18.08 -29.87 7.21
N GLY A 247 17.14 -30.28 6.37
CA GLY A 247 16.17 -31.33 6.66
C GLY A 247 14.82 -30.87 7.25
N VAL A 248 14.72 -29.64 7.70
CA VAL A 248 13.44 -29.04 8.15
C VAL A 248 12.74 -28.37 6.94
N THR A 249 11.44 -28.60 6.78
CA THR A 249 10.67 -27.90 5.74
C THR A 249 10.55 -26.41 6.07
N ARG A 250 10.27 -25.59 5.04
CA ARG A 250 10.07 -24.14 5.22
C ARG A 250 8.89 -23.84 6.16
N GLN A 251 7.84 -24.63 6.05
CA GLN A 251 6.63 -24.48 6.84
C GLN A 251 6.86 -24.84 8.32
N GLU A 252 7.53 -25.93 8.60
CA GLU A 252 7.89 -26.35 9.97
C GLU A 252 8.83 -25.33 10.64
N TYR A 253 9.79 -24.77 9.89
CA TYR A 253 10.68 -23.76 10.46
C TYR A 253 9.94 -22.44 10.74
N ALA A 254 9.04 -22.02 9.84
CA ALA A 254 8.23 -20.83 10.04
C ALA A 254 7.31 -20.93 11.28
N GLN A 255 6.77 -22.12 11.57
CA GLN A 255 5.97 -22.38 12.78
C GLN A 255 6.78 -22.33 14.08
N GLN A 256 8.10 -22.51 14.00
CA GLN A 256 9.03 -22.43 15.14
C GLN A 256 9.52 -21.00 15.41
N LEU A 257 9.34 -20.08 14.45
CA LEU A 257 9.73 -18.69 14.66
C LEU A 257 8.67 -17.99 15.51
N PRO A 258 9.08 -17.22 16.53
CA PRO A 258 8.13 -16.46 17.31
C PRO A 258 7.35 -15.50 16.39
N ASP A 259 6.06 -15.38 16.62
CA ASP A 259 5.22 -14.31 16.06
C ASP A 259 5.75 -12.98 16.62
N MET A 260 6.68 -12.38 15.91
CA MET A 260 7.22 -11.08 16.27
C MET A 260 6.32 -10.01 15.60
N PRO A 261 5.68 -9.15 16.40
CA PRO A 261 5.01 -7.98 15.84
C PRO A 261 6.02 -7.21 15.00
N ASN A 262 5.62 -6.77 13.82
CA ASN A 262 6.48 -5.92 12.99
C ASN A 262 6.28 -4.45 13.42
N ASP A 263 6.78 -4.11 14.61
CA ASP A 263 6.62 -2.80 15.21
C ASP A 263 7.15 -1.68 14.30
N GLY A 264 8.23 -1.93 13.57
CA GLY A 264 8.81 -0.98 12.61
C GLY A 264 7.85 -0.69 11.45
N TYR A 265 7.21 -1.74 10.91
CA TYR A 265 6.22 -1.60 9.84
C TYR A 265 4.98 -0.83 10.32
N ILE A 266 4.39 -1.24 11.44
CA ILE A 266 3.22 -0.59 12.03
C ILE A 266 3.50 0.90 12.26
N LYS A 267 4.64 1.20 12.88
CA LYS A 267 5.06 2.58 13.16
C LYS A 267 5.21 3.42 11.89
N LEU A 268 5.86 2.88 10.85
CA LEU A 268 6.02 3.63 9.59
C LEU A 268 4.66 3.86 8.93
N MET A 269 3.79 2.84 8.87
CA MET A 269 2.47 2.98 8.25
C MET A 269 1.59 3.98 9.03
N SER A 270 1.65 3.97 10.36
CA SER A 270 0.97 4.95 11.20
C SER A 270 1.47 6.38 10.93
N ILE A 271 2.79 6.59 10.85
CA ILE A 271 3.37 7.90 10.51
C ILE A 271 2.90 8.37 9.13
N LYS A 272 2.98 7.51 8.11
CA LYS A 272 2.56 7.84 6.73
C LYS A 272 1.07 8.15 6.65
N SER A 273 0.23 7.40 7.34
CA SER A 273 -1.22 7.64 7.37
C SER A 273 -1.56 8.98 8.04
N LYS A 274 -0.86 9.33 9.13
CA LYS A 274 -1.01 10.64 9.78
C LYS A 274 -0.59 11.79 8.87
N GLN A 275 0.57 11.66 8.21
CA GLN A 275 1.04 12.67 7.25
C GLN A 275 0.05 12.83 6.10
N TYR A 276 -0.42 11.72 5.55
CA TYR A 276 -1.38 11.72 4.46
C TYR A 276 -2.70 12.41 4.83
N LEU A 277 -3.29 12.07 5.99
CA LEU A 277 -4.52 12.69 6.46
C LEU A 277 -4.33 14.20 6.73
N LYS A 278 -3.18 14.57 7.31
CA LYS A 278 -2.85 15.98 7.57
C LYS A 278 -2.73 16.78 6.26
N GLU A 279 -1.98 16.28 5.29
CA GLU A 279 -1.83 16.93 3.98
C GLU A 279 -3.17 17.05 3.26
N TYR A 280 -4.00 16.00 3.33
CA TYR A 280 -5.35 16.05 2.77
C TYR A 280 -6.20 17.15 3.43
N ASN A 281 -6.20 17.19 4.76
CA ASN A 281 -6.95 18.20 5.51
C ASN A 281 -6.47 19.62 5.20
N ASP A 282 -5.17 19.83 5.11
CA ASP A 282 -4.57 21.13 4.79
C ASP A 282 -4.96 21.59 3.38
N GLN A 283 -4.93 20.70 2.42
CA GLN A 283 -5.16 21.05 1.02
C GLN A 283 -6.64 21.19 0.66
N PHE A 284 -7.51 20.35 1.21
CA PHE A 284 -8.91 20.23 0.78
C PHE A 284 -9.94 20.66 1.84
N ARG A 285 -9.51 20.85 3.09
CA ARG A 285 -10.39 21.14 4.22
C ARG A 285 -9.97 22.39 5.00
N ALA A 286 -9.20 23.29 4.38
CA ALA A 286 -8.72 24.55 4.97
C ALA A 286 -8.03 24.39 6.33
N SER A 287 -7.41 23.23 6.59
CA SER A 287 -6.74 22.89 7.86
C SER A 287 -7.64 22.96 9.10
N VAL A 288 -8.96 22.83 8.96
CA VAL A 288 -9.87 22.88 10.12
C VAL A 288 -9.92 21.53 10.83
N THR A 289 -10.25 21.54 12.12
CA THR A 289 -10.50 20.32 12.90
C THR A 289 -11.64 19.48 12.30
N GLU A 290 -11.52 18.16 12.41
CA GLU A 290 -12.61 17.24 12.03
C GLU A 290 -13.69 17.08 13.11
N HIS A 291 -13.47 17.66 14.30
CA HIS A 291 -14.39 17.66 15.42
C HIS A 291 -14.74 19.09 15.83
N ASN A 292 -16.01 19.44 15.75
CA ASN A 292 -16.53 20.69 16.29
C ASN A 292 -17.20 20.40 17.63
N ASP A 293 -16.75 21.08 18.68
CA ASP A 293 -17.33 21.05 20.02
C ASP A 293 -17.75 22.45 20.47
N ASP A 294 -18.28 22.54 21.68
CA ASP A 294 -18.76 23.84 22.25
C ASP A 294 -17.60 24.84 22.50
N ILE A 295 -16.36 24.39 22.47
CA ILE A 295 -15.17 25.16 22.75
C ILE A 295 -14.49 25.65 21.49
N GLU A 296 -14.38 24.78 20.48
CA GLU A 296 -13.69 25.06 19.23
C GLU A 296 -14.51 24.67 17.99
N VAL A 297 -15.09 25.68 17.36
CA VAL A 297 -15.78 25.54 16.07
C VAL A 297 -14.84 25.99 14.96
N ASN A 298 -14.57 25.10 13.98
CA ASN A 298 -13.65 25.36 12.87
C ASN A 298 -12.23 25.80 13.31
N GLY A 299 -11.77 25.34 14.47
CA GLY A 299 -10.41 25.58 14.94
C GLY A 299 -9.35 24.96 14.03
N LEU A 300 -8.10 25.48 14.10
CA LEU A 300 -6.99 24.99 13.28
C LEU A 300 -6.57 23.58 13.73
N GLY A 301 -6.85 22.58 12.88
CA GLY A 301 -6.49 21.18 13.07
C GLY A 301 -5.03 20.92 12.68
N VAL A 302 -4.16 20.78 13.66
CA VAL A 302 -2.73 20.56 13.42
C VAL A 302 -2.24 19.21 13.93
N HIS A 303 -3.00 18.55 14.81
CA HIS A 303 -2.65 17.25 15.36
C HIS A 303 -3.50 16.14 14.74
N VAL A 304 -2.86 15.06 14.29
CA VAL A 304 -3.56 13.84 13.88
C VAL A 304 -3.52 12.87 15.06
N HIS A 305 -4.71 12.56 15.58
CA HIS A 305 -4.94 11.75 16.76
C HIS A 305 -5.47 10.36 16.40
N HIS A 306 -5.07 9.32 17.13
CA HIS A 306 -5.69 8.01 17.06
C HIS A 306 -6.93 7.96 17.97
N ILE A 307 -8.10 7.67 17.41
CA ILE A 307 -9.34 7.50 18.17
C ILE A 307 -9.21 6.29 19.11
N PHE A 308 -8.64 5.19 18.62
CA PHE A 308 -8.22 4.05 19.41
C PHE A 308 -6.68 4.02 19.48
N PRO A 309 -6.09 4.07 20.69
CA PRO A 309 -4.64 4.27 20.85
C PRO A 309 -3.79 3.19 20.15
N GLU A 310 -2.77 3.60 19.41
CA GLU A 310 -1.81 2.72 18.74
C GLU A 310 -1.15 1.70 19.70
N ALA A 311 -0.90 2.12 20.95
CA ALA A 311 -0.27 1.25 21.95
C ALA A 311 -1.17 0.09 22.42
N VAL A 312 -2.49 0.19 22.22
CA VAL A 312 -3.49 -0.81 22.60
C VAL A 312 -3.98 -1.58 21.37
N PHE A 313 -4.17 -0.87 20.26
CA PHE A 313 -4.71 -1.38 19.00
C PHE A 313 -3.75 -1.12 17.82
N PRO A 314 -2.55 -1.74 17.82
CA PRO A 314 -1.55 -1.50 16.77
C PRO A 314 -2.03 -1.91 15.37
N GLU A 315 -2.91 -2.91 15.26
CA GLU A 315 -3.45 -3.44 14.02
C GLU A 315 -4.31 -2.45 13.22
N ILE A 316 -4.95 -1.49 13.92
CA ILE A 316 -5.78 -0.46 13.30
C ILE A 316 -5.11 0.93 13.29
N SER A 317 -3.86 1.03 13.74
CA SER A 317 -3.17 2.33 13.90
C SER A 317 -2.92 3.07 12.57
N ALA A 318 -2.80 2.34 11.47
CA ALA A 318 -2.57 2.91 10.14
C ALA A 318 -3.85 3.19 9.33
N TYR A 319 -5.02 2.83 9.88
CA TYR A 319 -6.30 3.09 9.22
C TYR A 319 -6.69 4.57 9.35
N LEU A 320 -7.08 5.20 8.25
CA LEU A 320 -7.54 6.60 8.25
C LEU A 320 -8.83 6.77 9.05
N GLU A 321 -9.63 5.71 9.11
CA GLU A 321 -10.86 5.61 9.88
C GLU A 321 -10.61 5.67 11.40
N ASN A 322 -9.40 5.29 11.83
CA ASN A 322 -8.94 5.43 13.22
C ASN A 322 -8.25 6.79 13.50
N LEU A 323 -8.04 7.62 12.48
CA LEU A 323 -7.31 8.88 12.60
C LEU A 323 -8.26 10.07 12.46
N ILE A 324 -8.07 11.08 13.30
CA ILE A 324 -8.87 12.31 13.28
C ILE A 324 -7.97 13.54 13.45
N VAL A 325 -8.24 14.61 12.71
CA VAL A 325 -7.49 15.87 12.80
C VAL A 325 -8.13 16.75 13.85
N LEU A 326 -7.35 17.16 14.86
CA LEU A 326 -7.80 17.92 16.02
C LEU A 326 -6.97 19.20 16.21
N THR A 327 -7.53 20.19 16.93
CA THR A 327 -6.75 21.30 17.46
C THR A 327 -5.83 20.84 18.60
N PRO A 328 -4.79 21.61 18.95
CA PRO A 328 -3.96 21.30 20.11
C PRO A 328 -4.75 21.17 21.42
N THR A 329 -5.76 22.02 21.64
CA THR A 329 -6.60 21.99 22.84
C THR A 329 -7.42 20.69 22.89
N GLN A 330 -8.11 20.36 21.80
CA GLN A 330 -8.87 19.10 21.68
C GLN A 330 -8.01 17.87 21.94
N HIS A 331 -6.82 17.82 21.34
CA HIS A 331 -5.92 16.68 21.47
C HIS A 331 -5.31 16.56 22.87
N LEU A 332 -4.69 17.65 23.38
CA LEU A 332 -3.86 17.58 24.59
C LEU A 332 -4.66 17.76 25.88
N THR A 333 -5.83 18.39 25.83
CA THR A 333 -6.62 18.71 27.01
C THR A 333 -7.84 17.82 27.16
N HIS A 334 -8.55 17.54 26.05
CA HIS A 334 -9.80 16.80 26.09
C HIS A 334 -9.60 15.31 25.79
N ALA A 335 -8.87 14.95 24.71
CA ALA A 335 -8.66 13.56 24.34
C ALA A 335 -7.76 12.81 25.34
N HIS A 336 -6.76 13.48 25.92
CA HIS A 336 -5.80 12.86 26.83
C HIS A 336 -5.88 13.44 28.24
N PRO A 337 -6.69 12.87 29.15
CA PRO A 337 -6.79 13.33 30.53
C PRO A 337 -5.42 13.41 31.21
N MET A 338 -5.09 14.57 31.76
CA MET A 338 -3.81 14.81 32.44
C MET A 338 -2.56 14.59 31.58
N GLY A 339 -2.67 14.74 30.24
CA GLY A 339 -1.56 14.54 29.30
C GLY A 339 -1.07 13.10 29.14
N LYS A 340 -1.84 12.10 29.58
CA LYS A 340 -1.51 10.67 29.44
C LYS A 340 -1.92 10.17 28.06
N THR A 341 -1.04 10.20 27.10
CA THR A 341 -1.29 9.82 25.68
C THR A 341 -1.72 8.37 25.44
N ARG A 342 -1.66 7.50 26.47
CA ARG A 342 -2.15 6.12 26.39
C ARG A 342 -3.58 5.95 26.88
N VAL A 343 -4.18 6.99 27.43
CA VAL A 343 -5.53 6.95 27.99
C VAL A 343 -6.35 8.01 27.27
N ILE A 344 -7.49 7.64 26.75
CA ILE A 344 -8.46 8.53 26.14
C ILE A 344 -9.66 8.65 27.08
N ASP A 345 -10.20 9.85 27.21
CA ASP A 345 -11.47 10.07 27.90
C ASP A 345 -12.61 9.36 27.14
N PRO A 346 -13.34 8.39 27.75
CA PRO A 346 -14.35 7.62 27.02
C PRO A 346 -15.50 8.46 26.47
N ALA A 347 -15.93 9.51 27.19
CA ALA A 347 -17.01 10.37 26.71
C ALA A 347 -16.56 11.22 25.52
N TYR A 348 -15.30 11.67 25.54
CA TYR A 348 -14.73 12.41 24.41
C TYR A 348 -14.44 11.50 23.24
N GLN A 349 -13.92 10.27 23.46
CA GLN A 349 -13.72 9.25 22.44
C GLN A 349 -15.02 8.95 21.67
N HIS A 350 -16.13 8.81 22.41
CA HIS A 350 -17.45 8.63 21.79
C HIS A 350 -17.78 9.78 20.81
N GLN A 351 -17.57 11.02 21.20
CA GLN A 351 -17.79 12.19 20.32
C GLN A 351 -16.87 12.18 19.10
N LEU A 352 -15.59 11.81 19.26
CA LEU A 352 -14.65 11.70 18.16
C LEU A 352 -15.07 10.61 17.16
N ILE A 353 -15.56 9.46 17.63
CA ILE A 353 -16.09 8.39 16.77
C ILE A 353 -17.26 8.90 15.94
N LEU A 354 -18.25 9.55 16.57
CA LEU A 354 -19.40 10.09 15.86
C LEU A 354 -19.00 11.15 14.83
N SER A 355 -18.05 12.04 15.16
CA SER A 355 -17.51 13.02 14.21
C SER A 355 -16.81 12.35 13.04
N LYS A 356 -16.05 11.28 13.28
CA LYS A 356 -15.37 10.53 12.22
C LYS A 356 -16.34 9.79 11.32
N ILE A 357 -17.35 9.13 11.89
CA ILE A 357 -18.43 8.48 11.10
C ILE A 357 -19.10 9.49 10.17
N ASN A 358 -19.49 10.66 10.70
CA ASN A 358 -20.12 11.70 9.90
C ASN A 358 -19.20 12.22 8.79
N ARG A 359 -17.91 12.41 9.09
CA ARG A 359 -16.89 12.83 8.10
C ARG A 359 -16.74 11.82 6.97
N ILE A 360 -16.73 10.53 7.29
CA ILE A 360 -16.64 9.45 6.30
C ILE A 360 -17.95 9.38 5.48
N ARG A 361 -19.10 9.51 6.14
CA ARG A 361 -20.40 9.57 5.48
C ARG A 361 -20.48 10.70 4.45
N GLU A 362 -20.06 11.92 4.83
CA GLU A 362 -19.97 13.06 3.91
C GLU A 362 -19.07 12.80 2.72
N ASN A 363 -17.90 12.20 2.98
CA ASN A 363 -16.89 11.96 1.96
C ASN A 363 -17.28 10.86 0.96
N LEU A 364 -18.00 9.82 1.42
CA LEU A 364 -18.48 8.70 0.58
C LEU A 364 -19.88 8.93 0.01
N SER A 365 -20.57 10.01 0.37
CA SER A 365 -21.90 10.33 -0.19
C SER A 365 -21.78 11.10 -1.51
N ASP A 366 -22.65 10.78 -2.46
CA ASP A 366 -22.74 11.47 -3.77
C ASP A 366 -23.16 12.94 -3.67
N ASN A 367 -23.33 13.48 -2.46
CA ASN A 367 -23.93 14.78 -2.23
C ASN A 367 -22.93 15.96 -2.30
N ASP A 368 -21.63 15.71 -2.45
CA ASP A 368 -20.64 16.76 -2.67
C ASP A 368 -19.80 16.51 -3.93
N PRO A 369 -20.36 16.80 -5.14
CA PRO A 369 -19.66 16.58 -6.39
C PRO A 369 -18.39 17.44 -6.56
N GLY A 370 -18.21 18.48 -5.76
CA GLY A 370 -17.01 19.32 -5.77
C GLY A 370 -15.82 18.70 -5.04
N LEU A 371 -16.06 17.87 -4.04
CA LEU A 371 -15.01 17.17 -3.26
C LEU A 371 -14.66 15.80 -3.83
N LEU A 372 -15.63 15.08 -4.41
CA LEU A 372 -15.43 13.75 -5.01
C LEU A 372 -14.42 13.73 -6.17
N ASN A 373 -14.22 14.85 -6.86
CA ASN A 373 -13.33 14.94 -8.01
C ASN A 373 -11.88 15.33 -7.64
N MET A 374 -11.57 15.73 -6.39
CA MET A 374 -10.28 16.35 -6.13
C MET A 374 -9.27 15.48 -5.37
N CYS A 375 -9.62 14.66 -4.45
CA CYS A 375 -8.81 13.61 -3.80
C CYS A 375 -9.61 12.99 -2.66
N GLU A 376 -10.13 11.82 -2.89
CA GLU A 376 -10.65 11.04 -1.77
C GLU A 376 -9.47 10.68 -0.87
N PRO A 377 -9.55 10.83 0.47
CA PRO A 377 -8.49 10.33 1.35
C PRO A 377 -8.40 8.81 1.32
N GLY A 378 -9.32 8.13 0.62
CA GLY A 378 -9.38 6.70 0.49
C GLY A 378 -10.04 6.06 1.72
N TYR A 379 -11.07 6.69 2.27
CA TYR A 379 -11.95 6.06 3.25
C TYR A 379 -12.73 4.91 2.62
N ASP A 380 -12.99 3.88 3.42
CA ASP A 380 -13.79 2.72 3.06
C ASP A 380 -14.71 2.34 4.22
N PHE A 381 -16.01 2.05 3.92
CA PHE A 381 -16.97 1.71 4.95
C PHE A 381 -16.64 0.41 5.67
N ASN A 382 -16.11 -0.60 4.96
CA ASN A 382 -15.72 -1.86 5.61
C ASN A 382 -14.49 -1.67 6.50
N ASN A 383 -13.56 -0.79 6.13
CA ASN A 383 -12.45 -0.41 7.01
C ASN A 383 -12.97 0.30 8.27
N LEU A 384 -13.99 1.14 8.14
CA LEU A 384 -14.63 1.79 9.30
C LEU A 384 -15.28 0.76 10.23
N LEU A 385 -16.02 -0.23 9.69
CA LEU A 385 -16.57 -1.33 10.48
C LEU A 385 -15.46 -2.11 11.20
N TYR A 386 -14.40 -2.47 10.49
CA TYR A 386 -13.26 -3.17 11.08
C TYR A 386 -12.58 -2.38 12.21
N VAL A 387 -12.37 -1.09 12.01
CA VAL A 387 -11.78 -0.21 13.02
C VAL A 387 -12.67 -0.13 14.26
N LEU A 388 -13.98 0.06 14.07
CA LEU A 388 -14.90 0.18 15.20
C LEU A 388 -15.14 -1.16 15.91
N SER A 389 -15.28 -2.26 15.19
CA SER A 389 -15.42 -3.59 15.80
C SER A 389 -14.19 -3.98 16.63
N THR A 390 -12.99 -3.68 16.12
CA THR A 390 -11.73 -3.93 16.83
C THR A 390 -11.59 -3.02 18.05
N GLY A 391 -11.79 -1.72 17.87
CA GLY A 391 -11.55 -0.73 18.92
C GLY A 391 -12.59 -0.74 20.05
N LEU A 392 -13.83 -1.13 19.75
CA LEU A 392 -14.91 -1.32 20.74
C LEU A 392 -15.01 -2.76 21.25
N GLU A 393 -14.19 -3.67 20.71
CA GLU A 393 -14.21 -5.11 21.05
C GLU A 393 -15.60 -5.74 20.84
N ASP A 394 -16.32 -5.32 19.75
CA ASP A 394 -17.66 -5.78 19.41
C ASP A 394 -17.72 -6.27 17.95
N GLU A 395 -17.64 -7.59 17.78
CA GLU A 395 -17.64 -8.24 16.46
C GLU A 395 -18.98 -8.04 15.70
N SER A 396 -20.10 -7.77 16.39
CA SER A 396 -21.40 -7.59 15.74
C SER A 396 -21.46 -6.36 14.83
N ILE A 397 -20.58 -5.41 15.01
CA ILE A 397 -20.43 -4.22 14.14
C ILE A 397 -20.07 -4.63 12.70
N ASN A 398 -19.34 -5.73 12.51
CA ASN A 398 -18.97 -6.21 11.17
C ASN A 398 -20.15 -6.75 10.36
N ASP A 399 -21.27 -7.08 11.00
CA ASP A 399 -22.50 -7.56 10.35
C ASP A 399 -23.38 -6.43 9.81
N ILE A 400 -23.05 -5.17 10.08
CA ILE A 400 -23.79 -4.00 9.61
C ILE A 400 -23.63 -3.88 8.09
N ALA A 401 -24.74 -3.69 7.40
CA ALA A 401 -24.74 -3.57 5.94
C ALA A 401 -23.92 -2.36 5.46
N SER A 402 -23.22 -2.52 4.34
CA SER A 402 -22.39 -1.46 3.78
C SER A 402 -23.21 -0.18 3.51
N GLY A 403 -22.76 0.95 4.03
CA GLY A 403 -23.42 2.25 3.91
C GLY A 403 -24.53 2.51 4.93
N ASP A 404 -24.82 1.58 5.85
CA ASP A 404 -25.82 1.78 6.91
C ASP A 404 -25.22 2.51 8.11
N TYR A 405 -24.98 3.80 7.92
CA TYR A 405 -24.42 4.68 8.96
C TYR A 405 -25.35 4.85 10.16
N ASP A 406 -26.65 4.74 9.99
CA ASP A 406 -27.62 4.96 11.06
C ASP A 406 -27.59 3.77 12.05
N SER A 407 -27.53 2.54 11.55
CA SER A 407 -27.30 1.35 12.38
C SER A 407 -25.94 1.38 13.05
N LEU A 408 -24.91 1.85 12.37
CA LEU A 408 -23.56 1.97 12.94
C LEU A 408 -23.51 2.99 14.09
N ILE A 409 -24.13 4.16 13.93
CA ILE A 409 -24.24 5.18 14.98
C ILE A 409 -25.05 4.64 16.17
N ALA A 410 -26.13 3.89 15.92
CA ALA A 410 -26.92 3.27 16.98
C ALA A 410 -26.10 2.24 17.80
N ALA A 411 -25.31 1.41 17.14
CA ALA A 411 -24.42 0.44 17.78
C ALA A 411 -23.36 1.12 18.66
N VAL A 412 -22.69 2.15 18.13
CA VAL A 412 -21.71 2.95 18.89
C VAL A 412 -22.36 3.60 20.12
N ASN A 413 -23.55 4.21 19.98
CA ASN A 413 -24.25 4.83 21.10
C ASN A 413 -24.63 3.78 22.17
N ALA A 414 -25.08 2.61 21.75
CA ALA A 414 -25.43 1.53 22.69
C ALA A 414 -24.22 1.04 23.49
N HIS A 415 -23.06 0.93 22.85
CA HIS A 415 -21.81 0.55 23.53
C HIS A 415 -21.46 1.52 24.67
N TYR A 416 -21.47 2.83 24.42
CA TYR A 416 -21.12 3.84 25.42
C TYR A 416 -22.23 4.12 26.46
N GLN A 417 -23.47 3.68 26.23
CA GLN A 417 -24.55 3.71 27.23
C GLN A 417 -24.49 2.52 28.18
N ALA A 418 -23.91 1.41 27.76
CA ALA A 418 -23.78 0.19 28.56
C ALA A 418 -22.49 0.16 29.42
N ALA A 419 -21.50 0.98 29.08
CA ALA A 419 -20.23 1.12 29.80
C ALA A 419 -20.32 2.17 30.91
#